data_5fc413035737908bc5ffd64d09f82eb0
#
_entry.id   5fc413035737908bc5ffd64d09f82eb0
#
_cell.length_a   1.000
_cell.length_b   1.000
_cell.length_c   1.000
_cell.angle_alpha   90.00
_cell.angle_beta   90.00
_cell.angle_gamma   90.00
#
_symmetry.space_group_name_H-M   'P 1'
#
loop_
_entity.id
_entity.type
_entity.pdbx_description
1 polymer ?
#
loop_
_entity_poly.entity_id
_entity_poly.type
_entity_poly.pdbx_seq_one_letter_code
_entity_poly.pdbx_strand_id
1 'polypeptide(L)'
;TTDGIFNKIINGMCDWVYEEEFGQDRAFYWSPDGKSIAFMRFDESQVKEFSMPMYYNEDYPRPYTFKYPKAGEKNAVLSVHIYGLASKKVVKVDTGSEEDIYFPRIKWTKDPNQLCVFRMNRLQNHLELLLADASSGTTKLLLEEKNKYYVDLHDNLTFLKGGKEFIWTSEKSGFNHIYIYGMDGKEKAQVTSGDFDVTNFYGVDEKRGLVFFQSAEKSAMQRHVYSVKLNGKKKKNLTKGDGSNSAKFSSTFDYFVKTHSGLNTPPSYVVKNHKGKEVRVIEKNGRLKDKLKQFNFVKSEFITIPTKDVKLNAWIMKPSDFDKNKKYPVFMYVYGGPGSQTVKDSWGGNNYAWFQML
;
A
#
# COMPACT_ATOMS: atom_id res chain seq x y z
N THR A 1 -12.68 26.89 3.24
CA THR A 1 -12.13 27.84 2.26
C THR A 1 -13.25 28.51 1.48
N THR A 2 -13.04 29.73 1.03
CA THR A 2 -14.06 30.52 0.32
C THR A 2 -13.77 30.62 -1.19
N ASP A 3 -12.69 30.02 -1.66
CA ASP A 3 -12.21 30.08 -3.03
C ASP A 3 -12.49 28.80 -3.86
N GLY A 4 -13.21 27.82 -3.31
CA GLY A 4 -13.59 26.62 -4.01
C GLY A 4 -14.52 26.90 -5.18
N ILE A 5 -14.20 26.42 -6.38
CA ILE A 5 -14.98 26.61 -7.62
C ILE A 5 -15.01 25.28 -8.35
N PHE A 6 -16.22 24.80 -8.68
CA PHE A 6 -16.39 23.56 -9.43
C PHE A 6 -15.59 23.57 -10.75
N ASN A 7 -14.88 22.48 -11.03
CA ASN A 7 -13.98 22.31 -12.18
C ASN A 7 -12.84 23.34 -12.29
N LYS A 8 -12.48 24.01 -11.18
CA LYS A 8 -11.34 24.93 -11.13
C LYS A 8 -10.51 24.80 -9.87
N ILE A 9 -11.13 24.93 -8.70
CA ILE A 9 -10.42 24.94 -7.42
C ILE A 9 -11.04 23.95 -6.46
N ILE A 10 -10.26 22.97 -6.05
CA ILE A 10 -10.65 22.00 -5.03
C ILE A 10 -9.82 22.21 -3.78
N ASN A 11 -10.45 22.18 -2.60
CA ASN A 11 -9.78 22.29 -1.32
C ASN A 11 -10.13 21.12 -0.43
N GLY A 12 -9.13 20.37 0.04
CA GLY A 12 -9.29 19.29 1.01
C GLY A 12 -9.89 17.98 0.45
N MET A 13 -10.21 17.94 -0.84
CA MET A 13 -10.52 16.74 -1.62
C MET A 13 -9.48 16.59 -2.73
N CYS A 14 -9.39 15.42 -3.31
CA CYS A 14 -8.48 15.15 -4.40
C CYS A 14 -9.12 15.38 -5.76
N ASP A 15 -8.28 15.59 -6.78
CA ASP A 15 -8.68 15.53 -8.19
C ASP A 15 -8.68 14.08 -8.68
N TRP A 16 -9.09 13.87 -9.91
CA TRP A 16 -9.15 12.54 -10.52
C TRP A 16 -7.79 11.82 -10.53
N VAL A 17 -6.69 12.54 -10.80
CA VAL A 17 -5.34 11.94 -10.83
C VAL A 17 -4.95 11.36 -9.47
N TYR A 18 -5.24 12.08 -8.39
CA TYR A 18 -4.90 11.62 -7.04
C TYR A 18 -5.78 10.46 -6.55
N GLU A 19 -7.05 10.45 -6.96
CA GLU A 19 -7.93 9.31 -6.65
C GLU A 19 -7.47 8.05 -7.37
N GLU A 20 -7.18 8.14 -8.66
CA GLU A 20 -6.83 7.01 -9.51
C GLU A 20 -5.38 6.52 -9.28
N GLU A 21 -4.40 7.44 -9.32
CA GLU A 21 -2.97 7.08 -9.31
C GLU A 21 -2.42 6.89 -7.90
N PHE A 22 -2.88 7.69 -6.94
CA PHE A 22 -2.36 7.65 -5.58
C PHE A 22 -3.32 7.03 -4.56
N GLY A 23 -4.53 6.63 -4.98
CA GLY A 23 -5.55 6.02 -4.10
C GLY A 23 -5.94 6.95 -2.96
N GLN A 24 -5.99 8.26 -3.21
CA GLN A 24 -6.26 9.28 -2.21
C GLN A 24 -7.50 10.09 -2.60
N ASP A 25 -8.55 10.02 -1.78
CA ASP A 25 -9.81 10.75 -1.94
C ASP A 25 -9.88 11.98 -1.05
N ARG A 26 -9.23 11.92 0.12
CA ARG A 26 -9.23 12.98 1.13
C ARG A 26 -7.87 13.65 1.23
N ALA A 27 -7.85 14.97 1.08
CA ALA A 27 -6.65 15.80 1.09
C ALA A 27 -6.60 16.78 2.28
N PHE A 28 -7.15 16.43 3.46
CA PHE A 28 -7.03 17.22 4.69
C PHE A 28 -6.86 16.34 5.92
N TYR A 29 -6.11 16.86 6.91
CA TYR A 29 -5.77 16.11 8.13
C TYR A 29 -5.68 17.06 9.33
N TRP A 30 -6.27 16.64 10.46
CA TRP A 30 -6.19 17.32 11.72
C TRP A 30 -4.80 17.20 12.35
N SER A 31 -4.31 18.31 12.94
CA SER A 31 -3.11 18.26 13.79
C SER A 31 -3.35 17.36 15.02
N PRO A 32 -2.29 16.80 15.63
CA PRO A 32 -2.42 15.89 16.79
C PRO A 32 -3.15 16.51 17.99
N ASP A 33 -3.10 17.83 18.14
CA ASP A 33 -3.76 18.56 19.21
C ASP A 33 -5.17 19.08 18.84
N GLY A 34 -5.61 18.83 17.58
CA GLY A 34 -6.91 19.24 17.07
C GLY A 34 -7.10 20.75 16.86
N LYS A 35 -6.01 21.55 16.86
CA LYS A 35 -6.10 23.02 16.73
C LYS A 35 -5.85 23.56 15.33
N SER A 36 -5.36 22.71 14.43
CA SER A 36 -5.08 23.08 13.05
C SER A 36 -5.52 21.99 12.07
N ILE A 37 -5.78 22.39 10.81
CA ILE A 37 -6.08 21.49 9.72
C ILE A 37 -5.05 21.75 8.61
N ALA A 38 -4.27 20.73 8.23
CA ALA A 38 -3.49 20.75 7.01
C ALA A 38 -4.37 20.30 5.85
N PHE A 39 -4.30 20.99 4.71
CA PHE A 39 -5.06 20.61 3.53
C PHE A 39 -4.30 20.92 2.24
N MET A 40 -4.63 20.18 1.20
CA MET A 40 -4.14 20.41 -0.15
C MET A 40 -5.18 21.21 -0.94
N ARG A 41 -4.69 22.11 -1.77
CA ARG A 41 -5.48 22.88 -2.73
C ARG A 41 -5.02 22.53 -4.13
N PHE A 42 -5.97 22.17 -4.98
CA PHE A 42 -5.76 21.81 -6.37
C PHE A 42 -6.30 22.93 -7.24
N ASP A 43 -5.48 23.49 -8.13
CA ASP A 43 -5.89 24.42 -9.16
C ASP A 43 -5.94 23.69 -10.50
N GLU A 44 -7.15 23.30 -10.90
CA GLU A 44 -7.43 22.57 -12.15
C GLU A 44 -7.74 23.51 -13.32
N SER A 45 -7.56 24.83 -13.18
CA SER A 45 -7.97 25.80 -14.19
C SER A 45 -7.36 25.52 -15.57
N GLN A 46 -6.15 24.94 -15.61
CA GLN A 46 -5.46 24.59 -16.85
C GLN A 46 -5.61 23.11 -17.27
N VAL A 47 -6.28 22.29 -16.47
CA VAL A 47 -6.52 20.89 -16.80
C VAL A 47 -7.61 20.78 -17.84
N LYS A 48 -7.37 19.98 -18.88
CA LYS A 48 -8.36 19.74 -19.94
C LYS A 48 -9.56 18.94 -19.42
N GLU A 49 -10.70 19.21 -20.05
CA GLU A 49 -11.95 18.50 -19.76
C GLU A 49 -12.11 17.27 -20.64
N PHE A 50 -12.77 16.28 -20.09
CA PHE A 50 -13.23 15.09 -20.77
C PHE A 50 -14.71 14.89 -20.53
N SER A 51 -15.45 14.49 -21.57
CA SER A 51 -16.88 14.23 -21.47
C SER A 51 -17.18 12.77 -21.77
N MET A 52 -18.00 12.17 -20.92
CA MET A 52 -18.52 10.81 -21.10
C MET A 52 -20.03 10.84 -21.27
N PRO A 53 -20.62 10.00 -22.16
CA PRO A 53 -22.05 9.81 -22.19
C PRO A 53 -22.51 8.93 -20.99
N MET A 54 -23.39 9.48 -20.15
CA MET A 54 -23.95 8.80 -19.00
C MET A 54 -25.46 8.63 -19.17
N TYR A 55 -25.95 7.39 -19.12
CA TYR A 55 -27.36 7.08 -19.40
C TYR A 55 -28.29 7.30 -18.21
N TYR A 56 -27.85 7.23 -16.96
CA TYR A 56 -28.65 7.47 -15.75
C TYR A 56 -30.01 6.76 -15.73
N ASN A 57 -30.10 5.56 -16.31
CA ASN A 57 -31.36 4.80 -16.55
C ASN A 57 -32.35 5.50 -17.52
N GLU A 58 -31.87 6.32 -18.41
CA GLU A 58 -32.62 6.99 -19.48
C GLU A 58 -32.24 6.40 -20.85
N ASP A 59 -33.09 6.49 -21.85
CA ASP A 59 -32.81 5.99 -23.21
C ASP A 59 -31.74 6.82 -23.93
N TYR A 60 -31.59 8.07 -23.58
CA TYR A 60 -30.61 8.98 -24.15
C TYR A 60 -29.57 9.40 -23.12
N PRO A 61 -28.25 9.37 -23.47
CA PRO A 61 -27.21 9.77 -22.57
C PRO A 61 -27.18 11.29 -22.37
N ARG A 62 -26.74 11.69 -21.17
CA ARG A 62 -26.34 13.07 -20.89
C ARG A 62 -24.82 13.15 -20.79
N PRO A 63 -24.16 14.21 -21.31
CA PRO A 63 -22.72 14.36 -21.15
C PRO A 63 -22.39 14.63 -19.66
N TYR A 64 -21.46 13.87 -19.12
CA TYR A 64 -20.82 14.14 -17.84
C TYR A 64 -19.41 14.64 -18.12
N THR A 65 -19.15 15.92 -17.82
CA THR A 65 -17.89 16.60 -18.13
C THR A 65 -17.12 16.89 -16.83
N PHE A 66 -15.83 16.51 -16.80
CA PHE A 66 -14.96 16.68 -15.64
C PHE A 66 -13.51 16.88 -16.08
N LYS A 67 -12.65 17.33 -15.16
CA LYS A 67 -11.23 17.52 -15.42
C LYS A 67 -10.52 16.16 -15.49
N TYR A 68 -9.83 15.91 -16.59
CA TYR A 68 -9.16 14.65 -16.85
C TYR A 68 -7.95 14.88 -17.78
N PRO A 69 -6.74 14.95 -17.25
CA PRO A 69 -5.55 15.10 -18.08
C PRO A 69 -5.22 13.78 -18.77
N LYS A 70 -5.05 13.79 -20.08
CA LYS A 70 -4.46 12.68 -20.82
C LYS A 70 -2.96 12.61 -20.57
N ALA A 71 -2.34 11.45 -20.87
CA ALA A 71 -0.89 11.29 -20.76
C ALA A 71 -0.13 12.41 -21.47
N GLY A 72 0.84 13.01 -20.80
CA GLY A 72 1.62 14.16 -21.31
C GLY A 72 0.96 15.53 -21.18
N GLU A 73 -0.30 15.62 -20.76
CA GLU A 73 -1.00 16.88 -20.54
C GLU A 73 -0.68 17.48 -19.16
N LYS A 74 -1.07 18.75 -18.97
CA LYS A 74 -0.90 19.44 -17.68
C LYS A 74 -1.79 18.84 -16.60
N ASN A 75 -1.23 18.63 -15.43
CA ASN A 75 -1.95 18.30 -14.20
C ASN A 75 -2.42 19.57 -13.49
N ALA A 76 -3.22 19.42 -12.43
CA ALA A 76 -3.52 20.50 -11.51
C ALA A 76 -2.24 21.06 -10.88
N VAL A 77 -2.20 22.36 -10.63
CA VAL A 77 -1.15 22.99 -9.81
C VAL A 77 -1.56 22.90 -8.34
N LEU A 78 -0.68 22.34 -7.53
CA LEU A 78 -0.98 22.04 -6.14
C LEU A 78 -0.29 22.98 -5.18
N SER A 79 -0.93 23.17 -4.02
CA SER A 79 -0.30 23.79 -2.86
C SER A 79 -0.80 23.18 -1.57
N VAL A 80 0.04 23.23 -0.53
CA VAL A 80 -0.27 22.71 0.81
C VAL A 80 -0.48 23.89 1.74
N HIS A 81 -1.51 23.80 2.57
CA HIS A 81 -1.93 24.88 3.46
C HIS A 81 -2.21 24.35 4.86
N ILE A 82 -2.01 25.19 5.87
CA ILE A 82 -2.33 24.91 7.27
C ILE A 82 -3.27 26.01 7.78
N TYR A 83 -4.47 25.61 8.20
CA TYR A 83 -5.47 26.49 8.79
C TYR A 83 -5.48 26.37 10.32
N GLY A 84 -5.23 27.46 11.01
CA GLY A 84 -5.35 27.53 12.47
C GLY A 84 -6.77 27.90 12.90
N LEU A 85 -7.42 27.05 13.71
CA LEU A 85 -8.83 27.25 14.11
C LEU A 85 -9.05 28.51 14.95
N ALA A 86 -8.18 28.76 15.92
CA ALA A 86 -8.29 29.90 16.78
C ALA A 86 -7.92 31.22 16.10
N SER A 87 -6.83 31.20 15.32
CA SER A 87 -6.34 32.38 14.58
C SER A 87 -7.15 32.71 13.34
N LYS A 88 -7.87 31.72 12.79
CA LYS A 88 -8.54 31.78 11.48
C LYS A 88 -7.61 32.15 10.32
N LYS A 89 -6.29 31.98 10.52
CA LYS A 89 -5.26 32.26 9.50
C LYS A 89 -4.92 31.00 8.71
N VAL A 90 -4.60 31.20 7.44
CA VAL A 90 -4.05 30.16 6.56
C VAL A 90 -2.58 30.46 6.32
N VAL A 91 -1.74 29.47 6.56
CA VAL A 91 -0.30 29.47 6.25
C VAL A 91 -0.09 28.59 5.02
N LYS A 92 0.48 29.14 3.95
CA LYS A 92 0.92 28.35 2.77
C LYS A 92 2.28 27.73 3.12
N VAL A 93 2.40 26.42 2.89
CA VAL A 93 3.65 25.69 3.05
C VAL A 93 4.55 26.00 1.83
N ASP A 94 5.81 26.30 2.09
CA ASP A 94 6.83 26.49 1.05
C ASP A 94 7.28 25.12 0.54
N THR A 95 6.79 24.73 -0.62
CA THR A 95 7.13 23.47 -1.28
C THR A 95 8.07 23.67 -2.47
N GLY A 96 8.63 24.87 -2.65
CA GLY A 96 9.43 25.27 -3.78
C GLY A 96 8.59 25.84 -4.93
N SER A 97 9.25 26.22 -6.03
CA SER A 97 8.64 26.92 -7.18
C SER A 97 8.24 26.00 -8.33
N GLU A 98 8.59 24.71 -8.28
CA GLU A 98 8.20 23.74 -9.30
C GLU A 98 6.71 23.44 -9.22
N GLU A 99 6.00 23.56 -10.35
CA GLU A 99 4.55 23.35 -10.44
C GLU A 99 4.17 21.97 -11.00
N ASP A 100 5.05 21.33 -11.79
CA ASP A 100 4.79 20.01 -12.40
C ASP A 100 5.29 18.88 -11.47
N ILE A 101 4.76 18.86 -10.27
CA ILE A 101 5.10 17.92 -9.19
C ILE A 101 3.85 17.36 -8.53
N TYR A 102 4.03 16.30 -7.75
CA TYR A 102 3.00 15.70 -6.92
C TYR A 102 3.28 15.91 -5.43
N PHE A 103 2.19 16.06 -4.66
CA PHE A 103 2.20 15.93 -3.19
C PHE A 103 1.38 14.71 -2.79
N PRO A 104 1.86 13.48 -3.03
CA PRO A 104 1.04 12.29 -2.90
C PRO A 104 0.54 12.04 -1.47
N ARG A 105 1.19 12.62 -0.46
CA ARG A 105 0.75 12.54 0.93
C ARG A 105 1.15 13.78 1.72
N ILE A 106 0.34 14.11 2.73
CA ILE A 106 0.72 15.00 3.84
C ILE A 106 0.44 14.29 5.16
N LYS A 107 1.30 14.42 6.14
CA LYS A 107 1.16 13.71 7.42
C LYS A 107 1.72 14.51 8.59
N TRP A 108 0.88 14.81 9.58
CA TRP A 108 1.36 15.42 10.80
C TRP A 108 2.37 14.51 11.53
N THR A 109 3.38 15.09 12.09
CA THR A 109 4.28 14.40 13.04
C THR A 109 3.58 14.21 14.39
N LYS A 110 4.30 13.81 15.43
CA LYS A 110 3.77 13.83 16.82
C LYS A 110 3.77 15.24 17.42
N ASP A 111 4.53 16.16 16.85
CA ASP A 111 4.54 17.57 17.18
C ASP A 111 3.48 18.30 16.33
N PRO A 112 2.48 18.96 16.94
CA PRO A 112 1.45 19.70 16.20
C PRO A 112 2.01 20.91 15.42
N ASN A 113 3.25 21.32 15.68
CA ASN A 113 3.92 22.39 14.94
C ASN A 113 4.67 21.89 13.69
N GLN A 114 4.62 20.59 13.37
CA GLN A 114 5.38 20.01 12.27
C GLN A 114 4.51 19.12 11.37
N LEU A 115 4.42 19.51 10.10
CA LEU A 115 3.76 18.74 9.04
C LEU A 115 4.82 18.14 8.09
N CYS A 116 4.73 16.85 7.81
CA CYS A 116 5.51 16.22 6.76
C CYS A 116 4.72 16.27 5.44
N VAL A 117 5.35 16.80 4.39
CA VAL A 117 4.83 16.85 3.03
C VAL A 117 5.69 15.94 2.15
N PHE A 118 5.06 15.02 1.46
CA PHE A 118 5.72 14.20 0.43
C PHE A 118 5.71 15.01 -0.86
N ARG A 119 6.89 15.29 -1.41
CA ARG A 119 7.06 15.95 -2.70
C ARG A 119 7.71 14.97 -3.68
N MET A 120 7.06 14.72 -4.81
CA MET A 120 7.50 13.77 -5.81
C MET A 120 7.50 14.39 -7.20
N ASN A 121 8.55 14.17 -7.96
CA ASN A 121 8.62 14.65 -9.33
C ASN A 121 7.64 13.89 -10.26
N ARG A 122 7.34 14.47 -11.42
CA ARG A 122 6.39 13.91 -12.40
C ARG A 122 6.80 12.51 -12.88
N LEU A 123 8.08 12.21 -12.98
CA LEU A 123 8.60 10.90 -13.37
C LEU A 123 8.50 9.84 -12.26
N GLN A 124 8.09 10.24 -11.05
CA GLN A 124 7.94 9.38 -9.87
C GLN A 124 9.21 8.56 -9.54
N ASN A 125 10.36 9.12 -9.77
CA ASN A 125 11.66 8.52 -9.47
C ASN A 125 12.49 9.30 -8.45
N HIS A 126 11.92 10.39 -7.92
CA HIS A 126 12.52 11.23 -6.89
C HIS A 126 11.43 11.68 -5.90
N LEU A 127 11.52 11.19 -4.68
CA LEU A 127 10.63 11.50 -3.56
C LEU A 127 11.40 12.22 -2.46
N GLU A 128 10.83 13.31 -1.96
CA GLU A 128 11.34 14.06 -0.83
C GLU A 128 10.28 14.13 0.27
N LEU A 129 10.70 13.92 1.50
CA LEU A 129 9.91 14.21 2.68
C LEU A 129 10.35 15.59 3.21
N LEU A 130 9.49 16.59 3.07
CA LEU A 130 9.71 17.93 3.56
C LEU A 130 9.05 18.09 4.92
N LEU A 131 9.78 18.58 5.91
CA LEU A 131 9.25 18.88 7.23
C LEU A 131 8.94 20.38 7.32
N ALA A 132 7.67 20.73 7.33
CA ALA A 132 7.17 22.09 7.37
C ALA A 132 6.90 22.55 8.81
N ASP A 133 7.30 23.78 9.14
CA ASP A 133 6.86 24.48 10.35
C ASP A 133 5.43 25.00 10.16
N ALA A 134 4.54 24.64 11.05
CA ALA A 134 3.11 24.94 10.91
C ALA A 134 2.78 26.44 11.07
N SER A 135 3.65 27.22 11.70
CA SER A 135 3.43 28.65 11.95
C SER A 135 3.93 29.55 10.84
N SER A 136 5.05 29.19 10.22
CA SER A 136 5.70 29.97 9.16
C SER A 136 5.51 29.39 7.77
N GLY A 137 5.24 28.09 7.64
CA GLY A 137 5.19 27.37 6.38
C GLY A 137 6.57 27.03 5.80
N THR A 138 7.67 27.43 6.45
CA THR A 138 9.02 27.10 5.99
C THR A 138 9.30 25.61 6.06
N THR A 139 10.05 25.08 5.11
CA THR A 139 10.34 23.65 5.02
C THR A 139 11.83 23.36 5.14
N LYS A 140 12.12 22.14 5.59
CA LYS A 140 13.45 21.55 5.49
C LYS A 140 13.33 20.10 4.98
N LEU A 141 14.33 19.66 4.23
CA LEU A 141 14.40 18.28 3.79
C LEU A 141 14.62 17.34 5.00
N LEU A 142 13.74 16.34 5.15
CA LEU A 142 13.84 15.30 6.17
C LEU A 142 14.44 14.02 5.62
N LEU A 143 13.98 13.58 4.45
CA LEU A 143 14.46 12.37 3.78
C LEU A 143 14.33 12.54 2.28
N GLU A 144 15.24 11.94 1.53
CA GLU A 144 15.20 11.89 0.08
C GLU A 144 15.37 10.44 -0.39
N GLU A 145 14.55 10.04 -1.36
CA GLU A 145 14.70 8.79 -2.09
C GLU A 145 14.75 9.04 -3.59
N LYS A 146 15.74 8.41 -4.23
CA LYS A 146 15.93 8.44 -5.68
C LYS A 146 16.14 7.03 -6.21
N ASN A 147 15.52 6.77 -7.34
CA ASN A 147 15.76 5.54 -8.09
C ASN A 147 15.91 5.88 -9.59
N LYS A 148 16.70 5.12 -10.32
CA LYS A 148 16.85 5.31 -11.77
C LYS A 148 15.50 5.14 -12.51
N TYR A 149 14.62 4.30 -12.00
CA TYR A 149 13.39 3.90 -12.68
C TYR A 149 12.14 4.44 -11.99
N TYR A 150 11.94 4.10 -10.72
CA TYR A 150 10.71 4.37 -10.00
C TYR A 150 10.93 4.32 -8.48
N VAL A 151 10.25 5.19 -7.72
CA VAL A 151 10.15 5.13 -6.26
C VAL A 151 8.72 4.78 -5.91
N ASP A 152 8.51 3.62 -5.29
CA ASP A 152 7.18 3.16 -4.90
C ASP A 152 6.61 4.01 -3.76
N LEU A 153 5.37 4.48 -3.94
CA LEU A 153 4.66 5.25 -2.93
C LEU A 153 3.98 4.31 -1.93
N HIS A 154 4.17 4.57 -0.64
CA HIS A 154 3.56 3.81 0.44
C HIS A 154 3.17 4.68 1.63
N ASP A 155 2.28 4.17 2.50
CA ASP A 155 1.76 4.86 3.70
C ASP A 155 2.50 4.48 4.99
N ASN A 156 3.67 3.86 4.90
CA ASN A 156 4.39 3.25 6.03
C ASN A 156 5.11 4.27 6.94
N LEU A 157 5.23 5.55 6.53
CA LEU A 157 5.82 6.58 7.39
C LEU A 157 5.15 6.56 8.76
N THR A 158 5.92 6.37 9.82
CA THR A 158 5.40 6.31 11.19
C THR A 158 6.31 7.08 12.13
N PHE A 159 5.88 8.26 12.58
CA PHE A 159 6.58 9.03 13.60
C PHE A 159 6.39 8.37 14.97
N LEU A 160 7.49 8.09 15.68
CA LEU A 160 7.47 7.48 17.00
C LEU A 160 7.06 8.48 18.08
N LYS A 161 6.49 7.98 19.17
CA LYS A 161 5.95 8.81 20.27
C LYS A 161 6.95 9.77 20.90
N GLY A 162 8.23 9.37 20.91
CA GLY A 162 9.30 10.23 21.43
C GLY A 162 9.60 11.47 20.59
N GLY A 163 9.01 11.61 19.38
CA GLY A 163 9.19 12.73 18.47
C GLY A 163 10.60 12.91 17.92
N LYS A 164 11.50 11.95 18.16
CA LYS A 164 12.92 12.01 17.75
C LYS A 164 13.25 11.11 16.55
N GLU A 165 12.39 10.15 16.25
CA GLU A 165 12.62 9.12 15.24
C GLU A 165 11.35 8.81 14.48
N PHE A 166 11.52 8.26 13.27
CA PHE A 166 10.44 7.74 12.46
C PHE A 166 10.84 6.44 11.76
N ILE A 167 9.85 5.65 11.40
CA ILE A 167 9.99 4.45 10.58
C ILE A 167 9.65 4.79 9.14
N TRP A 168 10.45 4.27 8.25
CA TRP A 168 10.29 4.33 6.80
C TRP A 168 10.56 2.97 6.18
N THR A 169 9.93 2.65 5.05
CA THR A 169 10.28 1.47 4.25
C THR A 169 10.90 1.93 2.94
N SER A 170 11.89 1.21 2.45
CA SER A 170 12.64 1.61 1.26
C SER A 170 13.24 0.40 0.56
N GLU A 171 13.30 0.47 -0.78
CA GLU A 171 13.95 -0.52 -1.64
C GLU A 171 15.44 -0.22 -1.89
N LYS A 172 16.02 0.76 -1.21
CA LYS A 172 17.40 1.24 -1.43
C LYS A 172 18.48 0.16 -1.32
N SER A 173 18.19 -0.96 -0.65
CA SER A 173 19.10 -2.11 -0.54
C SER A 173 18.82 -3.23 -1.55
N GLY A 174 17.94 -2.99 -2.54
CA GLY A 174 17.56 -3.96 -3.57
C GLY A 174 16.23 -4.69 -3.30
N PHE A 175 15.77 -4.69 -2.06
CA PHE A 175 14.47 -5.21 -1.62
C PHE A 175 13.82 -4.22 -0.66
N ASN A 176 12.50 -4.26 -0.56
CA ASN A 176 11.77 -3.41 0.38
C ASN A 176 12.02 -3.84 1.83
N HIS A 177 12.63 -2.96 2.61
CA HIS A 177 12.96 -3.17 4.01
C HIS A 177 12.54 -2.03 4.92
N ILE A 178 12.52 -2.29 6.23
CA ILE A 178 12.12 -1.34 7.27
C ILE A 178 13.37 -0.68 7.85
N TYR A 179 13.35 0.64 7.93
CA TYR A 179 14.43 1.47 8.46
C TYR A 179 13.91 2.40 9.55
N ILE A 180 14.79 2.80 10.45
CA ILE A 180 14.56 3.86 11.45
C ILE A 180 15.49 5.01 11.13
N TYR A 181 14.91 6.21 11.09
CA TYR A 181 15.61 7.47 10.88
C TYR A 181 15.39 8.41 12.07
N GLY A 182 16.38 9.26 12.34
CA GLY A 182 16.20 10.41 13.21
C GLY A 182 15.44 11.54 12.51
N MET A 183 14.87 12.48 13.29
CA MET A 183 14.26 13.70 12.75
C MET A 183 15.29 14.67 12.14
N ASP A 184 16.57 14.31 12.17
CA ASP A 184 17.68 14.94 11.44
C ASP A 184 17.90 14.30 10.04
N GLY A 185 17.07 13.34 9.64
CA GLY A 185 17.16 12.63 8.38
C GLY A 185 18.22 11.52 8.34
N LYS A 186 18.99 11.31 9.42
CA LYS A 186 20.03 10.30 9.46
C LYS A 186 19.45 8.93 9.78
N GLU A 187 19.87 7.93 9.01
CA GLU A 187 19.56 6.54 9.32
C GLU A 187 20.15 6.14 10.67
N LYS A 188 19.32 5.51 11.50
CA LYS A 188 19.71 4.97 12.81
C LYS A 188 19.86 3.46 12.78
N ALA A 189 19.00 2.77 12.03
CA ALA A 189 19.01 1.32 11.93
C ALA A 189 18.26 0.82 10.70
N GLN A 190 18.80 -0.24 10.08
CA GLN A 190 18.04 -1.13 9.22
C GLN A 190 17.43 -2.24 10.08
N VAL A 191 16.10 -2.32 10.16
CA VAL A 191 15.38 -3.24 11.05
C VAL A 191 15.21 -4.62 10.42
N THR A 192 15.04 -4.67 9.09
CA THR A 192 14.95 -5.91 8.32
C THR A 192 15.97 -5.91 7.20
N SER A 193 16.52 -7.08 6.87
CA SER A 193 17.51 -7.24 5.80
C SER A 193 17.45 -8.65 5.22
N GLY A 194 17.93 -8.84 4.00
CA GLY A 194 17.99 -10.11 3.28
C GLY A 194 17.43 -10.00 1.87
N ASP A 195 17.47 -11.10 1.11
CA ASP A 195 17.01 -11.15 -0.29
C ASP A 195 15.51 -11.44 -0.36
N PHE A 196 14.71 -10.57 0.23
CA PHE A 196 13.25 -10.68 0.27
C PHE A 196 12.59 -9.33 0.55
N ASP A 197 11.36 -9.17 0.09
CA ASP A 197 10.55 -7.99 0.38
C ASP A 197 9.77 -8.10 1.69
N VAL A 198 9.76 -7.01 2.44
CA VAL A 198 8.68 -6.71 3.38
C VAL A 198 7.47 -6.30 2.56
N THR A 199 6.48 -7.18 2.49
CA THR A 199 5.29 -7.00 1.66
C THR A 199 4.16 -6.24 2.35
N ASN A 200 4.24 -6.09 3.66
CA ASN A 200 3.32 -5.24 4.43
C ASN A 200 3.96 -4.85 5.78
N PHE A 201 3.88 -3.58 6.11
CA PHE A 201 4.24 -3.05 7.43
C PHE A 201 2.96 -2.87 8.27
N TYR A 202 2.80 -3.64 9.32
CA TYR A 202 1.60 -3.59 10.17
C TYR A 202 1.67 -2.53 11.25
N GLY A 203 2.87 -2.08 11.61
CA GLY A 203 3.10 -1.05 12.60
C GLY A 203 4.08 -1.42 13.69
N VAL A 204 4.12 -0.58 14.72
CA VAL A 204 5.07 -0.68 15.84
C VAL A 204 4.36 -0.67 17.19
N ASP A 205 4.72 -1.62 18.03
CA ASP A 205 4.42 -1.61 19.45
C ASP A 205 5.61 -0.97 20.19
N GLU A 206 5.54 0.33 20.38
CA GLU A 206 6.61 1.08 21.03
C GLU A 206 6.82 0.67 22.48
N LYS A 207 5.75 0.25 23.20
CA LYS A 207 5.85 -0.21 24.58
C LYS A 207 6.74 -1.46 24.73
N ARG A 208 6.66 -2.38 23.75
CA ARG A 208 7.46 -3.62 23.73
C ARG A 208 8.71 -3.48 22.87
N GLY A 209 8.84 -2.38 22.10
CA GLY A 209 9.90 -2.17 21.12
C GLY A 209 9.86 -3.20 20.01
N LEU A 210 8.67 -3.54 19.49
CA LEU A 210 8.47 -4.54 18.44
C LEU A 210 7.87 -3.91 17.20
N VAL A 211 8.40 -4.28 16.06
CA VAL A 211 7.86 -4.02 14.74
C VAL A 211 7.17 -5.28 14.23
N PHE A 212 5.99 -5.14 13.64
CA PHE A 212 5.23 -6.23 13.02
C PHE A 212 5.11 -6.00 11.53
N PHE A 213 5.41 -7.04 10.74
CA PHE A 213 5.42 -6.97 9.29
C PHE A 213 5.08 -8.32 8.65
N GLN A 214 4.78 -8.29 7.35
CA GLN A 214 4.69 -9.46 6.50
C GLN A 214 5.86 -9.46 5.54
N SER A 215 6.38 -10.63 5.22
CA SER A 215 7.42 -10.75 4.19
C SER A 215 7.31 -12.01 3.36
N ALA A 216 8.02 -11.99 2.22
CA ALA A 216 8.22 -13.12 1.30
C ALA A 216 9.49 -13.94 1.64
N GLU A 217 10.09 -13.77 2.83
CA GLU A 217 11.38 -14.35 3.22
C GLU A 217 11.47 -15.86 3.03
N LYS A 218 10.38 -16.59 3.30
CA LYS A 218 10.38 -18.05 3.17
C LYS A 218 10.33 -18.51 1.72
N SER A 219 9.58 -17.81 0.89
CA SER A 219 9.41 -18.06 -0.53
C SER A 219 8.75 -16.86 -1.18
N ALA A 220 9.13 -16.54 -2.43
CA ALA A 220 8.46 -15.53 -3.22
C ALA A 220 6.95 -15.77 -3.39
N MET A 221 6.50 -17.04 -3.36
CA MET A 221 5.10 -17.41 -3.46
C MET A 221 4.34 -17.39 -2.14
N GLN A 222 5.02 -17.31 -0.99
CA GLN A 222 4.41 -17.39 0.34
C GLN A 222 4.48 -16.06 1.09
N ARG A 223 3.59 -15.88 2.04
CA ARG A 223 3.56 -14.71 2.92
C ARG A 223 3.48 -15.14 4.37
N HIS A 224 4.36 -14.57 5.20
CA HIS A 224 4.38 -14.85 6.63
C HIS A 224 4.44 -13.57 7.45
N VAL A 225 3.83 -13.61 8.64
CA VAL A 225 3.83 -12.49 9.59
C VAL A 225 4.95 -12.67 10.59
N TYR A 226 5.71 -11.62 10.80
CA TYR A 226 6.87 -11.60 11.69
C TYR A 226 6.75 -10.49 12.72
N SER A 227 7.46 -10.66 13.81
CA SER A 227 7.85 -9.59 14.73
C SER A 227 9.37 -9.50 14.82
N VAL A 228 9.91 -8.29 15.02
CA VAL A 228 11.33 -8.04 15.22
C VAL A 228 11.49 -6.87 16.20
N LYS A 229 12.58 -6.85 16.98
CA LYS A 229 12.92 -5.68 17.79
C LYS A 229 13.29 -4.48 16.91
N LEU A 230 13.06 -3.25 17.38
CA LEU A 230 13.45 -2.02 16.69
C LEU A 230 14.93 -2.00 16.27
N ASN A 231 15.81 -2.69 17.00
CA ASN A 231 17.23 -2.84 16.65
C ASN A 231 17.52 -4.01 15.70
N GLY A 232 16.53 -4.57 15.04
CA GLY A 232 16.66 -5.68 14.08
C GLY A 232 16.89 -7.06 14.70
N LYS A 233 17.03 -7.15 16.04
CA LYS A 233 17.30 -8.42 16.71
C LYS A 233 16.02 -9.17 17.09
N LYS A 234 16.14 -10.48 17.39
CA LYS A 234 15.04 -11.34 17.88
C LYS A 234 13.86 -11.40 16.91
N LYS A 235 14.12 -11.45 15.59
CA LYS A 235 13.10 -11.72 14.59
C LYS A 235 12.40 -13.06 14.86
N LYS A 236 11.08 -13.10 14.77
CA LYS A 236 10.26 -14.27 15.02
C LYS A 236 9.15 -14.39 14.00
N ASN A 237 9.00 -15.57 13.39
CA ASN A 237 7.83 -15.90 12.57
C ASN A 237 6.63 -16.24 13.50
N LEU A 238 5.52 -15.50 13.32
CA LEU A 238 4.28 -15.66 14.09
C LEU A 238 3.27 -16.59 13.40
N THR A 239 3.51 -16.96 12.12
CA THR A 239 2.60 -17.75 11.28
C THR A 239 3.35 -18.92 10.65
N LYS A 240 3.51 -19.99 11.39
CA LYS A 240 4.17 -21.21 10.92
C LYS A 240 3.32 -21.94 9.87
N GLY A 241 3.96 -22.80 9.09
CA GLY A 241 3.36 -23.59 8.00
C GLY A 241 3.59 -22.98 6.65
N ASP A 242 3.01 -23.56 5.59
CA ASP A 242 3.06 -23.07 4.21
C ASP A 242 1.85 -22.17 3.93
N GLY A 243 1.83 -21.54 2.76
CA GLY A 243 0.72 -20.68 2.31
C GLY A 243 0.93 -19.20 2.52
N SER A 244 -0.12 -18.46 2.24
CA SER A 244 -0.18 -17.02 2.46
C SER A 244 -0.86 -16.70 3.78
N ASN A 245 -0.18 -15.92 4.61
CA ASN A 245 -0.66 -15.46 5.89
C ASN A 245 -0.63 -13.95 5.96
N SER A 246 -1.70 -13.35 6.45
CA SER A 246 -1.78 -11.92 6.79
C SER A 246 -2.28 -11.73 8.22
N ALA A 247 -2.18 -10.49 8.71
CA ALA A 247 -2.61 -10.14 10.04
C ALA A 247 -3.40 -8.83 10.05
N LYS A 248 -4.41 -8.75 10.91
CA LYS A 248 -5.04 -7.49 11.31
C LYS A 248 -4.87 -7.33 12.82
N PHE A 249 -4.02 -6.41 13.22
CA PHE A 249 -3.68 -6.18 14.62
C PHE A 249 -4.70 -5.30 15.33
N SER A 250 -4.86 -5.53 16.64
CA SER A 250 -5.49 -4.57 17.55
C SER A 250 -4.63 -3.30 17.65
N SER A 251 -5.23 -2.17 18.04
CA SER A 251 -4.53 -0.90 18.22
C SER A 251 -3.37 -0.95 19.25
N THR A 252 -3.44 -1.88 20.19
CA THR A 252 -2.40 -2.12 21.21
C THR A 252 -1.39 -3.19 20.83
N PHE A 253 -1.54 -3.82 19.68
CA PHE A 253 -0.73 -4.97 19.24
C PHE A 253 -0.73 -6.18 20.20
N ASP A 254 -1.67 -6.28 21.14
CA ASP A 254 -1.77 -7.42 22.04
C ASP A 254 -2.26 -8.69 21.31
N TYR A 255 -3.16 -8.48 20.35
CA TYR A 255 -3.78 -9.55 19.55
C TYR A 255 -3.80 -9.19 18.06
N PHE A 256 -3.91 -10.23 17.25
CA PHE A 256 -4.20 -10.07 15.83
C PHE A 256 -5.07 -11.21 15.31
N VAL A 257 -5.89 -10.90 14.32
CA VAL A 257 -6.58 -11.89 13.49
C VAL A 257 -5.61 -12.33 12.41
N LYS A 258 -5.20 -13.59 12.46
CA LYS A 258 -4.46 -14.24 11.38
C LYS A 258 -5.45 -14.71 10.33
N THR A 259 -5.24 -14.33 9.08
CA THR A 259 -5.86 -14.97 7.91
C THR A 259 -4.82 -15.90 7.28
N HIS A 260 -5.22 -17.11 6.91
CA HIS A 260 -4.36 -18.09 6.25
C HIS A 260 -5.10 -18.79 5.13
N SER A 261 -4.44 -18.97 3.99
CA SER A 261 -4.90 -19.83 2.89
C SER A 261 -3.70 -20.44 2.16
N GLY A 262 -3.96 -21.43 1.32
CA GLY A 262 -2.99 -22.03 0.40
C GLY A 262 -3.62 -22.24 -0.97
N LEU A 263 -2.85 -22.64 -1.97
CA LEU A 263 -3.29 -22.83 -3.35
C LEU A 263 -4.56 -23.70 -3.44
N ASN A 264 -4.61 -24.77 -2.64
CA ASN A 264 -5.74 -25.70 -2.57
C ASN A 264 -6.46 -25.66 -1.20
N THR A 265 -6.23 -24.63 -0.40
CA THR A 265 -6.77 -24.53 0.97
C THR A 265 -7.56 -23.24 1.14
N PRO A 266 -8.89 -23.32 1.35
CA PRO A 266 -9.72 -22.16 1.63
C PRO A 266 -9.26 -21.36 2.85
N PRO A 267 -9.57 -20.06 2.93
CA PRO A 267 -9.17 -19.19 4.03
C PRO A 267 -9.60 -19.71 5.38
N SER A 268 -8.79 -19.44 6.41
CA SER A 268 -9.13 -19.64 7.81
C SER A 268 -8.72 -18.43 8.63
N TYR A 269 -9.47 -18.16 9.71
CA TYR A 269 -9.34 -16.97 10.54
C TYR A 269 -9.17 -17.37 11.99
N VAL A 270 -8.09 -16.90 12.61
CA VAL A 270 -7.70 -17.27 13.98
C VAL A 270 -7.20 -16.06 14.74
N VAL A 271 -7.70 -15.83 15.94
CA VAL A 271 -7.13 -14.84 16.86
C VAL A 271 -5.87 -15.40 17.49
N LYS A 272 -4.78 -14.65 17.38
CA LYS A 272 -3.49 -14.93 18.02
C LYS A 272 -3.05 -13.77 18.90
N ASN A 273 -2.27 -14.06 19.95
CA ASN A 273 -1.61 -13.01 20.70
C ASN A 273 -0.33 -12.50 19.99
N HIS A 274 0.25 -11.41 20.47
CA HIS A 274 1.48 -10.82 19.91
C HIS A 274 2.68 -11.77 19.83
N LYS A 275 2.68 -12.88 20.58
CA LYS A 275 3.72 -13.93 20.52
C LYS A 275 3.42 -15.01 19.48
N GLY A 276 2.27 -14.93 18.79
CA GLY A 276 1.83 -15.90 17.77
C GLY A 276 1.16 -17.14 18.35
N LYS A 277 0.82 -17.17 19.67
CA LYS A 277 0.03 -18.26 20.27
C LYS A 277 -1.44 -18.08 19.89
N GLU A 278 -2.08 -19.17 19.48
CA GLU A 278 -3.51 -19.21 19.20
C GLU A 278 -4.32 -18.97 20.49
N VAL A 279 -5.33 -18.10 20.39
CA VAL A 279 -6.24 -17.74 21.47
C VAL A 279 -7.63 -18.28 21.17
N ARG A 280 -8.12 -18.07 19.93
CA ARG A 280 -9.46 -18.49 19.52
C ARG A 280 -9.52 -18.69 18.00
N VAL A 281 -10.20 -19.72 17.58
CA VAL A 281 -10.59 -19.92 16.19
C VAL A 281 -11.84 -19.08 15.93
N ILE A 282 -11.83 -18.30 14.84
CA ILE A 282 -13.02 -17.58 14.34
C ILE A 282 -13.73 -18.47 13.32
N GLU A 283 -13.00 -18.90 12.27
CA GLU A 283 -13.56 -19.70 11.20
C GLU A 283 -12.45 -20.57 10.54
N LYS A 284 -12.72 -21.86 10.36
CA LYS A 284 -11.85 -22.82 9.63
C LYS A 284 -12.38 -23.19 8.24
N ASN A 285 -13.55 -22.64 7.87
CA ASN A 285 -14.27 -22.96 6.63
C ASN A 285 -14.50 -24.46 6.44
N GLY A 286 -14.89 -25.14 7.52
CA GLY A 286 -15.19 -26.57 7.51
C GLY A 286 -16.31 -26.90 6.52
N ARG A 287 -17.43 -26.18 6.57
CA ARG A 287 -18.57 -26.36 5.64
C ARG A 287 -18.15 -26.21 4.17
N LEU A 288 -17.34 -25.22 3.84
CA LEU A 288 -16.82 -25.03 2.48
C LEU A 288 -15.95 -26.22 2.07
N LYS A 289 -15.03 -26.64 2.92
CA LYS A 289 -14.15 -27.80 2.65
C LYS A 289 -14.95 -29.07 2.40
N ASP A 290 -16.00 -29.32 3.19
CA ASP A 290 -16.85 -30.50 3.02
C ASP A 290 -17.72 -30.40 1.76
N LYS A 291 -18.19 -29.19 1.40
CA LYS A 291 -18.88 -28.98 0.14
C LYS A 291 -17.96 -29.18 -1.07
N LEU A 292 -16.72 -28.69 -1.02
CA LEU A 292 -15.74 -28.88 -2.09
C LEU A 292 -15.42 -30.37 -2.35
N LYS A 293 -15.48 -31.23 -1.33
CA LYS A 293 -15.29 -32.68 -1.49
C LYS A 293 -16.41 -33.36 -2.30
N GLN A 294 -17.59 -32.72 -2.44
CA GLN A 294 -18.71 -33.24 -3.23
C GLN A 294 -18.52 -33.04 -4.72
N PHE A 295 -17.54 -32.20 -5.12
CA PHE A 295 -17.16 -31.98 -6.50
C PHE A 295 -15.89 -32.73 -6.84
N ASN A 296 -15.77 -33.16 -8.07
CA ASN A 296 -14.54 -33.82 -8.56
C ASN A 296 -13.46 -32.79 -8.91
N PHE A 297 -13.16 -31.86 -7.98
CA PHE A 297 -12.17 -30.83 -8.18
C PHE A 297 -10.75 -31.39 -8.12
N VAL A 298 -9.94 -31.01 -9.11
CA VAL A 298 -8.53 -31.36 -9.15
C VAL A 298 -7.69 -30.36 -8.34
N LYS A 299 -6.57 -30.83 -7.83
CA LYS A 299 -5.61 -29.95 -7.15
C LYS A 299 -4.69 -29.28 -8.16
N SER A 300 -4.49 -27.97 -7.95
CA SER A 300 -3.42 -27.25 -8.63
C SER A 300 -2.07 -27.65 -8.03
N GLU A 301 -1.05 -27.69 -8.88
CA GLU A 301 0.32 -28.05 -8.53
C GLU A 301 1.26 -26.90 -8.88
N PHE A 302 2.22 -26.58 -7.99
CA PHE A 302 3.29 -25.66 -8.34
C PHE A 302 4.30 -26.34 -9.26
N ILE A 303 4.70 -25.61 -10.29
CA ILE A 303 5.74 -26.02 -11.23
C ILE A 303 6.73 -24.85 -11.43
N THR A 304 7.88 -25.19 -11.99
CA THR A 304 8.88 -24.20 -12.41
C THR A 304 9.04 -24.28 -13.91
N ILE A 305 8.92 -23.14 -14.59
CA ILE A 305 9.13 -23.02 -16.02
C ILE A 305 10.53 -22.45 -16.24
N PRO A 306 11.49 -23.24 -16.78
CA PRO A 306 12.82 -22.72 -17.09
C PRO A 306 12.73 -21.80 -18.31
N THR A 307 13.36 -20.63 -18.21
CA THR A 307 13.62 -19.72 -19.34
C THR A 307 15.12 -19.62 -19.55
N LYS A 308 15.55 -18.84 -20.56
CA LYS A 308 16.96 -18.63 -20.83
C LYS A 308 17.71 -18.04 -19.63
N ASP A 309 17.10 -17.06 -18.96
CA ASP A 309 17.78 -16.23 -17.96
C ASP A 309 17.29 -16.49 -16.53
N VAL A 310 16.05 -16.95 -16.35
CA VAL A 310 15.42 -17.12 -15.03
C VAL A 310 14.52 -18.35 -14.98
N LYS A 311 14.23 -18.80 -13.77
CA LYS A 311 13.21 -19.82 -13.51
C LYS A 311 11.94 -19.13 -13.03
N LEU A 312 10.83 -19.29 -13.77
CA LEU A 312 9.55 -18.70 -13.42
C LEU A 312 8.74 -19.66 -12.55
N ASN A 313 8.18 -19.14 -11.45
CA ASN A 313 7.19 -19.88 -10.70
C ASN A 313 5.86 -19.90 -11.47
N ALA A 314 5.22 -21.07 -11.51
CA ALA A 314 3.91 -21.24 -12.10
C ALA A 314 3.07 -22.22 -11.28
N TRP A 315 1.79 -22.27 -11.52
CA TRP A 315 0.93 -23.37 -11.09
C TRP A 315 0.21 -23.94 -12.32
N ILE A 316 -0.13 -25.22 -12.25
CA ILE A 316 -0.85 -25.92 -13.30
C ILE A 316 -2.04 -26.66 -12.68
N MET A 317 -3.15 -26.70 -13.43
CA MET A 317 -4.30 -27.53 -13.15
C MET A 317 -4.52 -28.41 -14.37
N LYS A 318 -4.58 -29.72 -14.17
CA LYS A 318 -4.79 -30.69 -15.24
C LYS A 318 -6.21 -31.24 -15.16
N PRO A 319 -6.86 -31.66 -16.25
CA PRO A 319 -8.14 -32.36 -16.18
C PRO A 319 -8.11 -33.57 -15.25
N SER A 320 -9.24 -33.97 -14.69
CA SER A 320 -9.33 -35.11 -13.77
C SER A 320 -8.96 -36.44 -14.42
N ASP A 321 -9.13 -36.55 -15.73
CA ASP A 321 -8.80 -37.69 -16.59
C ASP A 321 -7.53 -37.45 -17.41
N PHE A 322 -6.60 -36.62 -16.94
CA PHE A 322 -5.39 -36.26 -17.65
C PHE A 322 -4.55 -37.49 -18.06
N ASP A 323 -4.33 -37.62 -19.37
CA ASP A 323 -3.47 -38.62 -19.97
C ASP A 323 -2.24 -37.95 -20.61
N LYS A 324 -1.05 -38.24 -20.12
CA LYS A 324 0.22 -37.69 -20.63
C LYS A 324 0.50 -37.98 -22.10
N ASN A 325 -0.19 -38.97 -22.71
CA ASN A 325 -0.03 -39.35 -24.10
C ASN A 325 -0.99 -38.58 -25.04
N LYS A 326 -1.89 -37.76 -24.49
CA LYS A 326 -2.83 -36.92 -25.24
C LYS A 326 -2.37 -35.50 -25.30
N LYS A 327 -2.84 -34.75 -26.28
CA LYS A 327 -2.68 -33.30 -26.39
C LYS A 327 -3.94 -32.62 -25.87
N TYR A 328 -3.73 -31.53 -25.11
CA TYR A 328 -4.81 -30.74 -24.54
C TYR A 328 -4.65 -29.28 -24.95
N PRO A 329 -5.73 -28.54 -25.14
CA PRO A 329 -5.66 -27.08 -25.22
C PRO A 329 -5.13 -26.51 -23.89
N VAL A 330 -4.39 -25.41 -23.96
CA VAL A 330 -3.81 -24.77 -22.80
C VAL A 330 -4.43 -23.39 -22.64
N PHE A 331 -5.04 -23.14 -21.47
CA PHE A 331 -5.45 -21.82 -21.06
C PHE A 331 -4.36 -21.21 -20.17
N MET A 332 -3.77 -20.09 -20.61
CA MET A 332 -2.72 -19.40 -19.88
C MET A 332 -3.30 -18.15 -19.19
N TYR A 333 -3.14 -18.06 -17.87
CA TYR A 333 -3.50 -16.91 -17.07
C TYR A 333 -2.24 -16.23 -16.55
N VAL A 334 -2.03 -14.97 -16.95
CA VAL A 334 -0.82 -14.20 -16.63
C VAL A 334 -1.15 -12.73 -16.38
N TYR A 335 -0.38 -12.09 -15.52
CA TYR A 335 -0.31 -10.65 -15.42
C TYR A 335 1.08 -10.19 -15.87
N GLY A 336 1.15 -9.31 -16.87
CA GLY A 336 2.40 -8.95 -17.54
C GLY A 336 3.14 -7.75 -16.95
N GLY A 337 2.63 -7.14 -15.87
CA GLY A 337 3.24 -5.96 -15.23
C GLY A 337 3.86 -6.26 -13.86
N PRO A 338 4.70 -5.35 -13.31
CA PRO A 338 5.36 -5.55 -12.02
C PRO A 338 4.42 -5.37 -10.82
N GLY A 339 3.30 -4.67 -10.97
CA GLY A 339 2.42 -4.27 -9.86
C GLY A 339 1.56 -5.38 -9.27
N SER A 340 1.56 -6.61 -9.84
CA SER A 340 0.76 -7.72 -9.33
C SER A 340 1.49 -9.06 -9.47
N GLN A 341 1.23 -9.95 -8.52
CA GLN A 341 1.74 -11.32 -8.52
C GLN A 341 0.58 -12.30 -8.59
N THR A 342 0.46 -13.05 -9.70
CA THR A 342 -0.59 -14.06 -9.91
C THR A 342 -0.24 -15.44 -9.36
N VAL A 343 1.05 -15.77 -9.23
CA VAL A 343 1.52 -17.06 -8.72
C VAL A 343 1.86 -16.93 -7.24
N LYS A 344 0.91 -17.28 -6.40
CA LYS A 344 1.03 -17.27 -4.93
C LYS A 344 0.43 -18.54 -4.33
N ASP A 345 1.01 -19.00 -3.23
CA ASP A 345 0.42 -20.06 -2.40
C ASP A 345 -0.74 -19.46 -1.58
N SER A 346 -1.85 -19.17 -2.27
CA SER A 346 -3.06 -18.58 -1.72
C SER A 346 -4.30 -19.08 -2.43
N TRP A 347 -5.44 -19.06 -1.74
CA TRP A 347 -6.73 -19.47 -2.29
C TRP A 347 -7.20 -18.52 -3.40
N GLY A 348 -7.59 -19.08 -4.55
CA GLY A 348 -8.03 -18.34 -5.72
C GLY A 348 -9.43 -17.72 -5.64
N GLY A 349 -10.17 -17.89 -4.54
CA GLY A 349 -11.52 -17.36 -4.41
C GLY A 349 -12.47 -17.91 -5.48
N ASN A 350 -13.21 -17.02 -6.11
CA ASN A 350 -14.14 -17.38 -7.20
C ASN A 350 -13.40 -17.95 -8.42
N ASN A 351 -12.18 -17.51 -8.69
CA ASN A 351 -11.39 -18.04 -9.80
C ASN A 351 -11.03 -19.52 -9.62
N TYR A 352 -10.94 -20.01 -8.38
CA TYR A 352 -10.67 -21.43 -8.13
C TYR A 352 -11.75 -22.32 -8.76
N ALA A 353 -13.04 -21.99 -8.53
CA ALA A 353 -14.14 -22.74 -9.14
C ALA A 353 -14.22 -22.56 -10.65
N TRP A 354 -13.96 -21.35 -11.15
CA TRP A 354 -13.96 -21.06 -12.58
C TRP A 354 -12.88 -21.86 -13.34
N PHE A 355 -11.66 -21.91 -12.82
CA PHE A 355 -10.60 -22.74 -13.42
C PHE A 355 -10.90 -24.24 -13.36
N GLN A 356 -11.75 -24.70 -12.44
CA GLN A 356 -12.19 -26.11 -12.40
C GLN A 356 -13.21 -26.45 -13.51
N MET A 357 -13.87 -25.44 -14.09
CA MET A 357 -14.82 -25.61 -15.18
C MET A 357 -14.14 -25.68 -16.56
N LEU A 358 -12.95 -25.12 -16.69
CA LEU A 358 -12.15 -25.15 -17.90
C LEU A 358 -11.45 -26.50 -18.10
#